data_530773f128f719b53b5fe939eb09707f
#
_entry.id   530773f128f719b53b5fe939eb09707f
#
_cell.length_a   1.000
_cell.length_b   1.000
_cell.length_c   1.000
_cell.angle_alpha   90.00
_cell.angle_beta   90.00
_cell.angle_gamma   90.00
#
_symmetry.space_group_name_H-M   'P 1'
#
loop_
_entity.id
_entity.type
_entity.pdbx_description
1 polymer ?
#
loop_
_entity_poly.entity_id
_entity_poly.type
_entity_poly.pdbx_seq_one_letter_code
_entity_poly.pdbx_strand_id
1 'polypeptide(L)'
;MSQPSSLKKVLKNAGILFSGNIGANIFGLLSVAIFTHSQGAKIFGYYVLFLAFIEIVDKIFNFQTWQAFIKFATDFQVKDEHHNVMMLLKYSFLVDLISLIVATIISLVLSNYAMNFFDIPKEYYSLLLLMSLTILFKTTEISTGVFRLYDRFKIQAKIAVYSSAIKFTMFALIALVAPSFELFVYATVLAQFITMMMKYFYAKSVLNEHNITIVEILKEKVNMLLLKELKIFSFIVYNNFDIAVRMVSRQLDTVILGKLYGAEIVGIYKIAKEVANLIAKLTDPVYQAIYPEFAKMLANGKKLEAKQMAIKISLYAGGAGLVFYGLFALLGEWAIGLAFGSEFLGAYDVILVYFIAIFVAVISIPLVPMLFSYGLAKEAFYNQVLATVAYAIVIYPLTYYCEAIGSAIAYIVFYVVWLLLTMKLVIKIYREN
;
A
#
# COMPACT_ATOMS: atom_id res chain seq x y z
N MET A 1 -36.72 -0.77 11.70
CA MET A 1 -35.32 -0.59 12.12
C MET A 1 -34.73 0.55 11.29
N SER A 2 -34.36 1.69 11.92
CA SER A 2 -33.78 2.82 11.23
C SER A 2 -32.47 2.40 10.55
N GLN A 3 -32.34 2.64 9.24
CA GLN A 3 -31.06 2.42 8.56
C GLN A 3 -29.97 3.22 9.30
N PRO A 4 -28.84 2.61 9.63
CA PRO A 4 -27.75 3.32 10.28
C PRO A 4 -27.34 4.48 9.39
N SER A 5 -27.11 5.67 9.97
CA SER A 5 -26.64 6.82 9.23
C SER A 5 -25.44 6.44 8.36
N SER A 6 -25.34 6.97 7.14
CA SER A 6 -24.27 6.64 6.17
C SER A 6 -22.87 6.68 6.80
N LEU A 7 -22.63 7.62 7.71
CA LEU A 7 -21.39 7.74 8.49
C LEU A 7 -21.13 6.52 9.39
N LYS A 8 -22.14 6.03 10.12
CA LYS A 8 -21.98 4.85 10.99
C LYS A 8 -21.61 3.59 10.19
N LYS A 9 -22.18 3.45 8.97
CA LYS A 9 -21.84 2.36 8.03
C LYS A 9 -20.40 2.48 7.55
N VAL A 10 -19.96 3.69 7.17
CA VAL A 10 -18.57 3.95 6.72
C VAL A 10 -17.57 3.64 7.84
N LEU A 11 -17.79 4.15 9.05
CA LEU A 11 -16.92 3.90 10.21
C LEU A 11 -16.84 2.41 10.55
N LYS A 12 -17.97 1.69 10.51
CA LYS A 12 -17.99 0.23 10.72
C LYS A 12 -17.16 -0.51 9.67
N ASN A 13 -17.31 -0.18 8.40
CA ASN A 13 -16.58 -0.83 7.30
C ASN A 13 -15.08 -0.51 7.37
N ALA A 14 -14.72 0.73 7.68
CA ALA A 14 -13.34 1.13 7.92
C ALA A 14 -12.71 0.37 9.11
N GLY A 15 -13.43 0.23 10.23
CA GLY A 15 -12.99 -0.54 11.39
C GLY A 15 -12.77 -2.04 11.08
N ILE A 16 -13.64 -2.63 10.25
CA ILE A 16 -13.49 -4.02 9.79
C ILE A 16 -12.22 -4.20 8.96
N LEU A 17 -11.99 -3.32 7.98
CA LEU A 17 -10.77 -3.37 7.15
C LEU A 17 -9.51 -3.12 8.00
N PHE A 18 -9.58 -2.17 8.92
CA PHE A 18 -8.47 -1.85 9.81
C PHE A 18 -8.07 -3.02 10.69
N SER A 19 -9.04 -3.66 11.37
CA SER A 19 -8.76 -4.84 12.21
C SER A 19 -8.19 -6.01 11.40
N GLY A 20 -8.72 -6.23 10.18
CA GLY A 20 -8.19 -7.23 9.25
C GLY A 20 -6.74 -6.92 8.82
N ASN A 21 -6.46 -5.66 8.50
CA ASN A 21 -5.11 -5.22 8.11
C ASN A 21 -4.11 -5.33 9.27
N ILE A 22 -4.50 -5.03 10.52
CA ILE A 22 -3.63 -5.23 11.69
C ILE A 22 -3.27 -6.72 11.83
N GLY A 23 -4.26 -7.61 11.80
CA GLY A 23 -4.00 -9.06 11.87
C GLY A 23 -3.08 -9.55 10.75
N ALA A 24 -3.32 -9.11 9.52
CA ALA A 24 -2.48 -9.44 8.38
C ALA A 24 -1.04 -8.89 8.52
N ASN A 25 -0.88 -7.66 9.02
CA ASN A 25 0.44 -7.07 9.25
C ASN A 25 1.24 -7.79 10.35
N ILE A 26 0.58 -8.25 11.43
CA ILE A 26 1.23 -9.04 12.48
C ILE A 26 1.79 -10.34 11.88
N PHE A 27 0.97 -11.12 11.17
CA PHE A 27 1.46 -12.34 10.50
C PHE A 27 2.52 -12.04 9.44
N GLY A 28 2.41 -10.92 8.73
CA GLY A 28 3.41 -10.43 7.78
C GLY A 28 4.76 -10.20 8.46
N LEU A 29 4.77 -9.47 9.57
CA LEU A 29 5.99 -9.17 10.33
C LEU A 29 6.62 -10.44 10.92
N LEU A 30 5.79 -11.35 11.47
CA LEU A 30 6.27 -12.65 11.96
C LEU A 30 6.87 -13.50 10.82
N SER A 31 6.27 -13.47 9.62
CA SER A 31 6.85 -14.14 8.44
C SER A 31 8.23 -13.57 8.07
N VAL A 32 8.37 -12.24 8.13
CA VAL A 32 9.66 -11.58 7.90
C VAL A 32 10.67 -11.99 8.97
N ALA A 33 10.29 -11.99 10.26
CA ALA A 33 11.15 -12.42 11.36
C ALA A 33 11.67 -13.85 11.15
N ILE A 34 10.79 -14.79 10.80
CA ILE A 34 11.19 -16.18 10.50
C ILE A 34 12.17 -16.23 9.32
N PHE A 35 11.87 -15.50 8.25
CA PHE A 35 12.74 -15.47 7.06
C PHE A 35 14.13 -14.95 7.41
N THR A 36 14.20 -13.82 8.13
CA THR A 36 15.46 -13.14 8.48
C THR A 36 16.34 -13.99 9.40
N HIS A 37 15.76 -14.63 10.42
CA HIS A 37 16.48 -15.58 11.28
C HIS A 37 16.99 -16.82 10.53
N SER A 38 16.25 -17.25 9.49
CA SER A 38 16.62 -18.47 8.75
C SER A 38 17.66 -18.24 7.66
N GLN A 39 17.65 -17.06 7.02
CA GLN A 39 18.39 -16.81 5.77
C GLN A 39 19.40 -15.66 5.85
N GLY A 40 19.32 -14.82 6.90
CA GLY A 40 20.20 -13.66 7.06
C GLY A 40 19.87 -12.46 6.15
N ALA A 41 20.62 -11.38 6.32
CA ALA A 41 20.33 -10.08 5.71
C ALA A 41 20.48 -10.07 4.19
N LYS A 42 21.54 -10.72 3.67
CA LYS A 42 21.85 -10.73 2.24
C LYS A 42 20.78 -11.46 1.41
N ILE A 43 20.40 -12.66 1.84
CA ILE A 43 19.36 -13.45 1.13
C ILE A 43 18.01 -12.79 1.25
N PHE A 44 17.67 -12.25 2.42
CA PHE A 44 16.47 -11.45 2.59
C PHE A 44 16.48 -10.22 1.67
N GLY A 45 17.63 -9.59 1.47
CA GLY A 45 17.79 -8.49 0.53
C GLY A 45 17.52 -8.89 -0.92
N TYR A 46 17.98 -10.05 -1.39
CA TYR A 46 17.62 -10.56 -2.71
C TYR A 46 16.11 -10.74 -2.86
N TYR A 47 15.47 -11.32 -1.84
CA TYR A 47 14.01 -11.46 -1.82
C TYR A 47 13.29 -10.12 -1.91
N VAL A 48 13.77 -9.10 -1.18
CA VAL A 48 13.20 -7.73 -1.21
C VAL A 48 13.38 -7.08 -2.58
N LEU A 49 14.55 -7.26 -3.22
CA LEU A 49 14.81 -6.75 -4.57
C LEU A 49 13.92 -7.41 -5.62
N PHE A 50 13.66 -8.73 -5.50
CA PHE A 50 12.70 -9.43 -6.34
C PHE A 50 11.30 -8.84 -6.20
N LEU A 51 10.84 -8.65 -4.96
CA LEU A 51 9.54 -8.04 -4.69
C LEU A 51 9.45 -6.62 -5.24
N ALA A 52 10.48 -5.80 -5.05
CA ALA A 52 10.51 -4.42 -5.54
C ALA A 52 10.44 -4.36 -7.07
N PHE A 53 11.22 -5.19 -7.76
CA PHE A 53 11.20 -5.30 -9.22
C PHE A 53 9.81 -5.68 -9.74
N ILE A 54 9.24 -6.77 -9.20
CA ILE A 54 7.93 -7.29 -9.60
C ILE A 54 6.84 -6.26 -9.32
N GLU A 55 6.91 -5.58 -8.18
CA GLU A 55 5.91 -4.57 -7.79
C GLU A 55 5.97 -3.34 -8.70
N ILE A 56 7.16 -2.89 -9.09
CA ILE A 56 7.33 -1.78 -10.03
C ILE A 56 6.74 -2.14 -11.39
N VAL A 57 7.11 -3.31 -11.94
CA VAL A 57 6.58 -3.75 -13.24
C VAL A 57 5.06 -3.90 -13.19
N ASP A 58 4.54 -4.55 -12.14
CA ASP A 58 3.10 -4.70 -11.93
C ASP A 58 2.38 -3.35 -11.92
N LYS A 59 2.81 -2.39 -11.11
CA LYS A 59 2.10 -1.12 -10.96
C LYS A 59 2.21 -0.18 -12.16
N ILE A 60 3.24 -0.34 -12.99
CA ILE A 60 3.38 0.42 -14.23
C ILE A 60 2.50 -0.17 -15.35
N PHE A 61 2.51 -1.48 -15.51
CA PHE A 61 1.94 -2.13 -16.69
C PHE A 61 0.60 -2.85 -16.44
N ASN A 62 0.21 -3.09 -15.17
CA ASN A 62 -1.05 -3.69 -14.81
C ASN A 62 -2.10 -2.62 -14.50
N PHE A 63 -3.12 -2.50 -15.33
CA PHE A 63 -4.23 -1.58 -15.11
C PHE A 63 -5.18 -2.10 -14.03
N GLN A 64 -5.25 -1.40 -12.91
CA GLN A 64 -6.15 -1.75 -11.82
C GLN A 64 -7.53 -1.18 -12.08
N THR A 65 -8.45 -1.99 -12.61
CA THR A 65 -9.76 -1.52 -13.06
C THR A 65 -10.81 -1.42 -11.95
N TRP A 66 -10.55 -1.97 -10.76
CA TRP A 66 -11.54 -2.06 -9.69
C TRP A 66 -12.12 -0.70 -9.24
N GLN A 67 -11.35 0.40 -9.30
CA GLN A 67 -11.83 1.75 -8.98
C GLN A 67 -12.83 2.24 -10.02
N ALA A 68 -12.50 2.04 -11.31
CA ALA A 68 -13.41 2.36 -12.42
C ALA A 68 -14.69 1.52 -12.31
N PHE A 69 -14.54 0.21 -12.07
CA PHE A 69 -15.67 -0.69 -11.88
C PHE A 69 -16.61 -0.18 -10.77
N ILE A 70 -16.10 0.12 -9.57
CA ILE A 70 -16.95 0.61 -8.48
C ILE A 70 -17.68 1.91 -8.90
N LYS A 71 -16.96 2.87 -9.48
CA LYS A 71 -17.52 4.16 -9.84
C LYS A 71 -18.72 4.00 -10.79
N PHE A 72 -18.52 3.32 -11.92
CA PHE A 72 -19.54 3.24 -12.96
C PHE A 72 -20.58 2.15 -12.65
N ALA A 73 -20.23 1.05 -12.00
CA ALA A 73 -21.17 0.03 -11.59
C ALA A 73 -22.16 0.54 -10.54
N THR A 74 -21.75 1.43 -9.64
CA THR A 74 -22.65 2.07 -8.68
C THR A 74 -23.72 2.91 -9.39
N ASP A 75 -23.33 3.66 -10.43
CA ASP A 75 -24.29 4.44 -11.23
C ASP A 75 -25.31 3.54 -11.95
N PHE A 76 -24.86 2.41 -12.49
CA PHE A 76 -25.74 1.42 -13.12
C PHE A 76 -26.65 0.70 -12.12
N GLN A 77 -26.16 0.39 -10.91
CA GLN A 77 -26.97 -0.20 -9.85
C GLN A 77 -28.10 0.73 -9.40
N VAL A 78 -27.82 2.03 -9.25
CA VAL A 78 -28.85 3.03 -8.87
C VAL A 78 -29.95 3.13 -9.93
N LYS A 79 -29.61 2.86 -11.20
CA LYS A 79 -30.56 2.86 -12.33
C LYS A 79 -31.21 1.51 -12.58
N ASP A 80 -30.91 0.49 -11.78
CA ASP A 80 -31.36 -0.91 -11.94
C ASP A 80 -30.92 -1.56 -13.26
N GLU A 81 -29.78 -1.11 -13.81
CA GLU A 81 -29.22 -1.57 -15.09
C GLU A 81 -28.25 -2.75 -14.88
N HIS A 82 -28.75 -3.89 -14.41
CA HIS A 82 -27.95 -5.09 -14.10
C HIS A 82 -27.10 -5.60 -15.27
N HIS A 83 -27.63 -5.50 -16.51
CA HIS A 83 -26.91 -5.85 -17.73
C HIS A 83 -25.61 -5.03 -17.89
N ASN A 84 -25.67 -3.71 -17.66
CA ASN A 84 -24.51 -2.84 -17.75
C ASN A 84 -23.48 -3.11 -16.63
N VAL A 85 -23.91 -3.54 -15.43
CA VAL A 85 -22.99 -3.98 -14.36
C VAL A 85 -22.22 -5.22 -14.79
N MET A 86 -22.89 -6.24 -15.36
CA MET A 86 -22.23 -7.47 -15.83
C MET A 86 -21.30 -7.20 -17.02
N MET A 87 -21.74 -6.35 -17.97
CA MET A 87 -20.90 -5.89 -19.08
C MET A 87 -19.62 -5.20 -18.57
N LEU A 88 -19.76 -4.28 -17.61
CA LEU A 88 -18.63 -3.56 -17.04
C LEU A 88 -17.68 -4.48 -16.27
N LEU A 89 -18.22 -5.47 -15.55
CA LEU A 89 -17.43 -6.49 -14.86
C LEU A 89 -16.60 -7.31 -15.86
N LYS A 90 -17.22 -7.76 -16.96
CA LYS A 90 -16.52 -8.47 -18.06
C LYS A 90 -15.42 -7.59 -18.66
N TYR A 91 -15.75 -6.36 -19.01
CA TYR A 91 -14.79 -5.42 -19.61
C TYR A 91 -13.59 -5.19 -18.68
N SER A 92 -13.85 -4.89 -17.40
CA SER A 92 -12.82 -4.68 -16.41
C SER A 92 -11.92 -5.91 -16.24
N PHE A 93 -12.50 -7.11 -16.15
CA PHE A 93 -11.76 -8.35 -16.09
C PHE A 93 -10.87 -8.58 -17.32
N LEU A 94 -11.38 -8.29 -18.54
CA LEU A 94 -10.59 -8.43 -19.76
C LEU A 94 -9.42 -7.43 -19.81
N VAL A 95 -9.63 -6.19 -19.40
CA VAL A 95 -8.56 -5.17 -19.32
C VAL A 95 -7.52 -5.60 -18.31
N ASP A 96 -7.91 -6.04 -17.10
CA ASP A 96 -7.00 -6.55 -16.08
C ASP A 96 -6.21 -7.76 -16.62
N LEU A 97 -6.88 -8.74 -17.24
CA LEU A 97 -6.23 -9.94 -17.76
C LEU A 97 -5.17 -9.62 -18.83
N ILE A 98 -5.52 -8.77 -19.81
CA ILE A 98 -4.59 -8.38 -20.88
C ILE A 98 -3.39 -7.62 -20.29
N SER A 99 -3.63 -6.67 -19.41
CA SER A 99 -2.57 -5.88 -18.79
C SER A 99 -1.65 -6.73 -17.90
N LEU A 100 -2.19 -7.72 -17.18
CA LEU A 100 -1.42 -8.68 -16.38
C LEU A 100 -0.54 -9.59 -17.24
N ILE A 101 -1.07 -10.06 -18.38
CA ILE A 101 -0.26 -10.84 -19.33
C ILE A 101 0.90 -9.98 -19.87
N VAL A 102 0.62 -8.75 -20.28
CA VAL A 102 1.65 -7.80 -20.74
C VAL A 102 2.66 -7.51 -19.63
N ALA A 103 2.23 -7.20 -18.42
CA ALA A 103 3.10 -6.97 -17.27
C ALA A 103 3.98 -8.19 -16.96
N THR A 104 3.41 -9.41 -17.03
CA THR A 104 4.17 -10.65 -16.80
C THR A 104 5.23 -10.86 -17.88
N ILE A 105 4.89 -10.70 -19.15
CA ILE A 105 5.85 -10.82 -20.26
C ILE A 105 6.99 -9.81 -20.09
N ILE A 106 6.66 -8.55 -19.78
CA ILE A 106 7.67 -7.50 -19.52
C ILE A 106 8.55 -7.89 -18.33
N SER A 107 7.96 -8.39 -17.22
CA SER A 107 8.72 -8.84 -16.06
C SER A 107 9.69 -9.97 -16.41
N LEU A 108 9.23 -10.97 -17.17
CA LEU A 108 10.10 -12.09 -17.62
C LEU A 108 11.24 -11.61 -18.53
N VAL A 109 10.95 -10.73 -19.48
CA VAL A 109 11.97 -10.17 -20.39
C VAL A 109 13.00 -9.31 -19.65
N LEU A 110 12.55 -8.48 -18.71
CA LEU A 110 13.42 -7.60 -17.93
C LEU A 110 14.13 -8.31 -16.77
N SER A 111 13.78 -9.57 -16.44
CA SER A 111 14.36 -10.29 -15.30
C SER A 111 15.89 -10.40 -15.38
N ASN A 112 16.43 -10.72 -16.56
CA ASN A 112 17.88 -10.80 -16.73
C ASN A 112 18.57 -9.44 -16.54
N TYR A 113 17.93 -8.37 -17.01
CA TYR A 113 18.42 -6.99 -16.77
C TYR A 113 18.39 -6.65 -15.29
N ALA A 114 17.31 -6.98 -14.58
CA ALA A 114 17.18 -6.74 -13.15
C ALA A 114 18.24 -7.49 -12.34
N MET A 115 18.53 -8.76 -12.67
CA MET A 115 19.60 -9.54 -12.03
C MET A 115 20.96 -8.86 -12.17
N ASN A 116 21.32 -8.44 -13.40
CA ASN A 116 22.57 -7.74 -13.65
C ASN A 116 22.61 -6.34 -13.03
N PHE A 117 21.47 -5.63 -13.01
CA PHE A 117 21.38 -4.30 -12.43
C PHE A 117 21.62 -4.29 -10.91
N PHE A 118 21.13 -5.30 -10.20
CA PHE A 118 21.26 -5.44 -8.75
C PHE A 118 22.42 -6.36 -8.32
N ASP A 119 23.24 -6.83 -9.26
CA ASP A 119 24.37 -7.75 -9.03
C ASP A 119 23.96 -9.03 -8.26
N ILE A 120 22.77 -9.58 -8.59
CA ILE A 120 22.22 -10.78 -7.97
C ILE A 120 22.81 -12.02 -8.66
N PRO A 121 23.24 -13.07 -7.90
CA PRO A 121 23.81 -14.29 -8.47
C PRO A 121 22.86 -14.99 -9.43
N LYS A 122 23.39 -15.46 -10.57
CA LYS A 122 22.61 -16.11 -11.63
C LYS A 122 21.90 -17.38 -11.20
N GLU A 123 22.36 -18.05 -10.15
CA GLU A 123 21.71 -19.21 -9.56
C GLU A 123 20.26 -18.93 -9.13
N TYR A 124 19.95 -17.67 -8.75
CA TYR A 124 18.60 -17.25 -8.33
C TYR A 124 17.71 -16.76 -9.50
N TYR A 125 18.21 -16.84 -10.75
CA TYR A 125 17.44 -16.35 -11.90
C TYR A 125 16.10 -17.06 -12.08
N SER A 126 16.07 -18.39 -11.93
CA SER A 126 14.84 -19.18 -12.01
C SER A 126 13.81 -18.79 -10.95
N LEU A 127 14.27 -18.37 -9.76
CA LEU A 127 13.40 -17.93 -8.68
C LEU A 127 12.74 -16.58 -9.02
N LEU A 128 13.49 -15.64 -9.63
CA LEU A 128 12.92 -14.37 -10.08
C LEU A 128 11.89 -14.59 -11.19
N LEU A 129 12.17 -15.49 -12.16
CA LEU A 129 11.20 -15.85 -13.19
C LEU A 129 9.91 -16.44 -12.58
N LEU A 130 10.06 -17.37 -11.62
CA LEU A 130 8.91 -17.95 -10.93
C LEU A 130 8.11 -16.90 -10.15
N MET A 131 8.79 -16.00 -9.43
CA MET A 131 8.13 -14.92 -8.72
C MET A 131 7.44 -13.93 -9.68
N SER A 132 7.98 -13.69 -10.88
CA SER A 132 7.35 -12.85 -11.90
C SER A 132 5.98 -13.38 -12.34
N LEU A 133 5.77 -14.70 -12.33
CA LEU A 133 4.47 -15.31 -12.61
C LEU A 133 3.39 -14.93 -11.57
N THR A 134 3.78 -14.47 -10.39
CA THR A 134 2.81 -14.02 -9.37
C THR A 134 2.01 -12.79 -9.81
N ILE A 135 2.48 -12.05 -10.80
CA ILE A 135 1.71 -10.96 -11.42
C ILE A 135 0.38 -11.51 -11.97
N LEU A 136 0.38 -12.69 -12.61
CA LEU A 136 -0.84 -13.31 -13.13
C LEU A 136 -1.86 -13.64 -12.03
N PHE A 137 -1.42 -13.87 -10.79
CA PHE A 137 -2.33 -14.17 -9.68
C PHE A 137 -3.16 -12.95 -9.23
N LYS A 138 -2.86 -11.76 -9.76
CA LYS A 138 -3.63 -10.53 -9.53
C LYS A 138 -4.88 -10.40 -10.40
N THR A 139 -5.16 -11.39 -11.28
CA THR A 139 -6.41 -11.44 -12.09
C THR A 139 -7.69 -11.31 -11.26
N THR A 140 -7.61 -11.57 -9.96
CA THR A 140 -8.73 -11.43 -9.03
C THR A 140 -8.76 -10.08 -8.29
N GLU A 141 -7.98 -9.09 -8.71
CA GLU A 141 -8.07 -7.74 -8.11
C GLU A 141 -9.43 -7.09 -8.35
N ILE A 142 -10.10 -7.35 -9.47
CA ILE A 142 -11.49 -6.94 -9.72
C ILE A 142 -12.45 -7.45 -8.63
N SER A 143 -12.14 -8.57 -7.96
CA SER A 143 -12.90 -9.07 -6.82
C SER A 143 -12.98 -8.04 -5.67
N THR A 144 -11.97 -7.19 -5.52
CA THR A 144 -12.01 -6.06 -4.57
C THR A 144 -13.12 -5.09 -4.92
N GLY A 145 -13.35 -4.84 -6.22
CA GLY A 145 -14.47 -4.05 -6.72
C GLY A 145 -15.82 -4.70 -6.36
N VAL A 146 -15.94 -6.01 -6.59
CA VAL A 146 -17.14 -6.78 -6.24
C VAL A 146 -17.44 -6.72 -4.74
N PHE A 147 -16.44 -6.98 -3.89
CA PHE A 147 -16.62 -6.93 -2.43
C PHE A 147 -17.05 -5.55 -1.93
N ARG A 148 -16.53 -4.48 -2.51
CA ARG A 148 -16.88 -3.10 -2.14
C ARG A 148 -18.24 -2.67 -2.68
N LEU A 149 -18.56 -3.03 -3.92
CA LEU A 149 -19.84 -2.74 -4.54
C LEU A 149 -21.02 -3.32 -3.74
N TYR A 150 -20.82 -4.54 -3.21
CA TYR A 150 -21.82 -5.27 -2.43
C TYR A 150 -21.62 -5.21 -0.92
N ASP A 151 -20.84 -4.24 -0.40
CA ASP A 151 -20.59 -4.03 1.04
C ASP A 151 -20.00 -5.25 1.78
N ARG A 152 -19.25 -6.10 1.10
CA ARG A 152 -18.63 -7.32 1.65
C ARG A 152 -17.23 -7.09 2.22
N PHE A 153 -17.00 -5.98 2.89
CA PHE A 153 -15.70 -5.60 3.49
C PHE A 153 -15.14 -6.64 4.47
N LYS A 154 -16.02 -7.38 5.17
CA LYS A 154 -15.60 -8.48 6.05
C LYS A 154 -14.88 -9.60 5.31
N ILE A 155 -15.29 -9.91 4.07
CA ILE A 155 -14.65 -10.93 3.25
C ILE A 155 -13.24 -10.47 2.89
N GLN A 156 -13.08 -9.23 2.48
CA GLN A 156 -11.77 -8.65 2.16
C GLN A 156 -10.82 -8.70 3.37
N ALA A 157 -11.30 -8.33 4.55
CA ALA A 157 -10.54 -8.40 5.80
C ALA A 157 -10.13 -9.83 6.16
N LYS A 158 -11.06 -10.81 6.05
CA LYS A 158 -10.77 -12.23 6.28
C LYS A 158 -9.71 -12.78 5.32
N ILE A 159 -9.83 -12.48 4.03
CA ILE A 159 -8.84 -12.91 3.03
C ILE A 159 -7.45 -12.36 3.39
N ALA A 160 -7.34 -11.09 3.78
CA ALA A 160 -6.07 -10.49 4.17
C ALA A 160 -5.42 -11.25 5.34
N VAL A 161 -6.19 -11.54 6.40
CA VAL A 161 -5.68 -12.28 7.57
C VAL A 161 -5.30 -13.71 7.21
N TYR A 162 -6.19 -14.45 6.53
CA TYR A 162 -5.94 -15.84 6.18
C TYR A 162 -4.76 -16.01 5.24
N SER A 163 -4.63 -15.14 4.23
CA SER A 163 -3.48 -15.16 3.32
C SER A 163 -2.16 -14.96 4.04
N SER A 164 -2.12 -13.98 4.97
CA SER A 164 -0.92 -13.71 5.77
C SER A 164 -0.63 -14.84 6.76
N ALA A 165 -1.67 -15.43 7.39
CA ALA A 165 -1.53 -16.56 8.29
C ALA A 165 -1.02 -17.82 7.57
N ILE A 166 -1.53 -18.10 6.36
CA ILE A 166 -1.07 -19.23 5.52
C ILE A 166 0.41 -19.05 5.17
N LYS A 167 0.80 -17.85 4.71
CA LYS A 167 2.21 -17.56 4.41
C LYS A 167 3.09 -17.73 5.64
N PHE A 168 2.68 -17.20 6.78
CA PHE A 168 3.38 -17.36 8.06
C PHE A 168 3.56 -18.83 8.43
N THR A 169 2.51 -19.64 8.35
CA THR A 169 2.56 -21.07 8.67
C THR A 169 3.53 -21.81 7.74
N MET A 170 3.49 -21.52 6.42
CA MET A 170 4.42 -22.10 5.47
C MET A 170 5.87 -21.72 5.79
N PHE A 171 6.12 -20.45 6.10
CA PHE A 171 7.46 -19.97 6.45
C PHE A 171 7.97 -20.62 7.75
N ALA A 172 7.10 -20.76 8.76
CA ALA A 172 7.44 -21.43 10.01
C ALA A 172 7.79 -22.91 9.80
N LEU A 173 6.99 -23.63 9.00
CA LEU A 173 7.29 -25.03 8.67
C LEU A 173 8.61 -25.19 7.92
N ILE A 174 8.89 -24.32 6.92
CA ILE A 174 10.15 -24.34 6.16
C ILE A 174 11.33 -24.08 7.10
N ALA A 175 11.24 -23.10 7.98
CA ALA A 175 12.32 -22.75 8.92
C ALA A 175 12.63 -23.91 9.87
N LEU A 176 11.63 -24.73 10.25
CA LEU A 176 11.81 -25.86 11.15
C LEU A 176 12.34 -27.12 10.46
N VAL A 177 12.01 -27.35 9.20
CA VAL A 177 12.30 -28.62 8.51
C VAL A 177 13.51 -28.51 7.59
N ALA A 178 13.53 -27.52 6.71
CA ALA A 178 14.59 -27.38 5.68
C ALA A 178 14.68 -25.91 5.22
N PRO A 179 15.33 -25.03 5.98
CA PRO A 179 15.39 -23.61 5.66
C PRO A 179 16.26 -23.39 4.40
N SER A 180 15.62 -23.09 3.27
CA SER A 180 16.31 -22.69 2.02
C SER A 180 15.59 -21.52 1.36
N PHE A 181 16.33 -20.68 0.63
CA PHE A 181 15.78 -19.54 -0.07
C PHE A 181 14.72 -19.92 -1.09
N GLU A 182 14.98 -21.01 -1.82
CA GLU A 182 14.08 -21.58 -2.84
C GLU A 182 12.71 -21.91 -2.23
N LEU A 183 12.71 -22.61 -1.09
CA LEU A 183 11.46 -23.00 -0.42
C LEU A 183 10.66 -21.78 0.08
N PHE A 184 11.32 -20.74 0.58
CA PHE A 184 10.64 -19.48 0.95
C PHE A 184 10.03 -18.78 -0.27
N VAL A 185 10.72 -18.80 -1.42
CA VAL A 185 10.18 -18.29 -2.68
C VAL A 185 8.98 -19.12 -3.12
N TYR A 186 9.09 -20.46 -3.15
CA TYR A 186 7.97 -21.35 -3.51
C TYR A 186 6.76 -21.16 -2.60
N ALA A 187 6.97 -21.02 -1.30
CA ALA A 187 5.90 -20.74 -0.34
C ALA A 187 5.24 -19.38 -0.61
N THR A 188 6.03 -18.37 -1.00
CA THR A 188 5.49 -17.06 -1.37
C THR A 188 4.59 -17.15 -2.60
N VAL A 189 5.05 -17.84 -3.64
CA VAL A 189 4.28 -18.06 -4.87
C VAL A 189 3.00 -18.85 -4.59
N LEU A 190 3.11 -19.93 -3.80
CA LEU A 190 1.95 -20.77 -3.42
C LEU A 190 0.95 -19.99 -2.55
N ALA A 191 1.41 -19.20 -1.58
CA ALA A 191 0.53 -18.36 -0.76
C ALA A 191 -0.23 -17.32 -1.61
N GLN A 192 0.42 -16.73 -2.62
CA GLN A 192 -0.24 -15.81 -3.54
C GLN A 192 -1.25 -16.53 -4.43
N PHE A 193 -0.94 -17.73 -4.91
CA PHE A 193 -1.88 -18.56 -5.66
C PHE A 193 -3.12 -18.91 -4.82
N ILE A 194 -2.94 -19.34 -3.57
CA ILE A 194 -4.04 -19.62 -2.64
C ILE A 194 -4.88 -18.35 -2.42
N THR A 195 -4.22 -17.20 -2.26
CA THR A 195 -4.93 -15.91 -2.10
C THR A 195 -5.78 -15.57 -3.32
N MET A 196 -5.27 -15.82 -4.53
CA MET A 196 -6.02 -15.68 -5.77
C MET A 196 -7.26 -16.58 -5.79
N MET A 197 -7.09 -17.87 -5.43
CA MET A 197 -8.21 -18.82 -5.35
C MET A 197 -9.26 -18.37 -4.34
N MET A 198 -8.84 -17.95 -3.14
CA MET A 198 -9.75 -17.42 -2.13
C MET A 198 -10.56 -16.23 -2.65
N LYS A 199 -9.91 -15.24 -3.27
CA LYS A 199 -10.59 -14.08 -3.86
C LYS A 199 -11.59 -14.52 -4.92
N TYR A 200 -11.22 -15.44 -5.80
CA TYR A 200 -12.09 -15.95 -6.85
C TYR A 200 -13.34 -16.64 -6.28
N PHE A 201 -13.18 -17.59 -5.36
CA PHE A 201 -14.30 -18.32 -4.80
C PHE A 201 -15.25 -17.42 -4.00
N TYR A 202 -14.71 -16.50 -3.18
CA TYR A 202 -15.55 -15.56 -2.44
C TYR A 202 -16.25 -14.55 -3.39
N ALA A 203 -15.59 -14.06 -4.42
CA ALA A 203 -16.23 -13.16 -5.39
C ALA A 203 -17.35 -13.87 -6.16
N LYS A 204 -17.12 -15.12 -6.60
CA LYS A 204 -18.15 -15.97 -7.20
C LYS A 204 -19.34 -16.16 -6.27
N SER A 205 -19.10 -16.43 -4.97
CA SER A 205 -20.19 -16.58 -3.99
C SER A 205 -21.00 -15.29 -3.85
N VAL A 206 -20.33 -14.14 -3.76
CA VAL A 206 -21.00 -12.82 -3.65
C VAL A 206 -21.82 -12.51 -4.91
N LEU A 207 -21.30 -12.79 -6.10
CA LEU A 207 -22.02 -12.58 -7.34
C LEU A 207 -23.26 -13.48 -7.42
N ASN A 208 -23.15 -14.75 -7.04
CA ASN A 208 -24.28 -15.69 -7.01
C ASN A 208 -25.39 -15.25 -6.03
N GLU A 209 -25.05 -14.67 -4.86
CA GLU A 209 -26.01 -14.08 -3.93
C GLU A 209 -26.85 -12.96 -4.57
N HIS A 210 -26.33 -12.33 -5.62
CA HIS A 210 -27.00 -11.27 -6.38
C HIS A 210 -27.53 -11.75 -7.74
N ASN A 211 -27.69 -13.07 -7.90
CA ASN A 211 -28.18 -13.71 -9.13
C ASN A 211 -27.32 -13.39 -10.39
N ILE A 212 -26.01 -13.18 -10.19
CA ILE A 212 -25.06 -12.96 -11.28
C ILE A 212 -24.15 -14.17 -11.37
N THR A 213 -24.21 -14.90 -12.48
CA THR A 213 -23.36 -16.05 -12.72
C THR A 213 -22.18 -15.69 -13.64
N ILE A 214 -21.05 -16.40 -13.47
CA ILE A 214 -19.88 -16.22 -14.36
C ILE A 214 -20.24 -16.48 -15.82
N VAL A 215 -21.15 -17.46 -16.08
CA VAL A 215 -21.59 -17.80 -17.44
C VAL A 215 -22.33 -16.64 -18.08
N GLU A 216 -23.20 -15.96 -17.33
CA GLU A 216 -23.91 -14.76 -17.81
C GLU A 216 -22.93 -13.63 -18.09
N ILE A 217 -21.98 -13.35 -17.18
CA ILE A 217 -20.93 -12.34 -17.42
C ILE A 217 -20.15 -12.64 -18.71
N LEU A 218 -19.78 -13.89 -18.95
CA LEU A 218 -19.03 -14.27 -20.16
C LEU A 218 -19.86 -14.14 -21.44
N LYS A 219 -21.19 -14.35 -21.38
CA LYS A 219 -22.10 -14.18 -22.51
C LYS A 219 -22.44 -12.73 -22.84
N GLU A 220 -22.24 -11.80 -21.85
CA GLU A 220 -22.56 -10.40 -22.07
C GLU A 220 -21.82 -9.81 -23.26
N LYS A 221 -22.50 -8.96 -24.03
CA LYS A 221 -21.89 -8.20 -25.12
C LYS A 221 -21.31 -6.89 -24.60
N VAL A 222 -20.04 -6.67 -24.86
CA VAL A 222 -19.37 -5.41 -24.48
C VAL A 222 -19.81 -4.31 -25.44
N ASN A 223 -20.53 -3.31 -24.92
CA ASN A 223 -20.94 -2.14 -25.70
C ASN A 223 -19.81 -1.08 -25.68
N MET A 224 -18.95 -1.12 -26.70
CA MET A 224 -17.80 -0.22 -26.81
C MET A 224 -18.20 1.26 -26.97
N LEU A 225 -19.38 1.55 -27.52
CA LEU A 225 -19.88 2.93 -27.66
C LEU A 225 -20.19 3.51 -26.29
N LEU A 226 -20.95 2.79 -25.46
CA LEU A 226 -21.25 3.21 -24.08
C LEU A 226 -19.98 3.40 -23.24
N LEU A 227 -19.02 2.48 -23.33
CA LEU A 227 -17.73 2.59 -22.62
C LEU A 227 -16.94 3.83 -23.04
N LYS A 228 -16.97 4.18 -24.33
CA LYS A 228 -16.33 5.37 -24.90
C LYS A 228 -17.03 6.66 -24.45
N GLU A 229 -18.36 6.71 -24.50
CA GLU A 229 -19.15 7.85 -24.02
C GLU A 229 -18.89 8.15 -22.55
N LEU A 230 -18.84 7.13 -21.70
CA LEU A 230 -18.53 7.23 -20.29
C LEU A 230 -17.05 7.49 -19.99
N LYS A 231 -16.17 7.47 -21.01
CA LYS A 231 -14.72 7.65 -20.90
C LYS A 231 -14.05 6.71 -19.90
N ILE A 232 -14.54 5.48 -19.76
CA ILE A 232 -14.09 4.50 -18.77
C ILE A 232 -12.62 4.16 -18.96
N PHE A 233 -12.18 3.91 -20.20
CA PHE A 233 -10.77 3.61 -20.48
C PHE A 233 -9.84 4.78 -20.10
N SER A 234 -10.22 6.02 -20.41
CA SER A 234 -9.44 7.19 -19.98
C SER A 234 -9.32 7.27 -18.46
N PHE A 235 -10.39 6.99 -17.73
CA PHE A 235 -10.37 6.94 -16.27
C PHE A 235 -9.39 5.86 -15.76
N ILE A 236 -9.43 4.65 -16.35
CA ILE A 236 -8.52 3.55 -16.00
C ILE A 236 -7.05 3.96 -16.24
N VAL A 237 -6.74 4.54 -17.39
CA VAL A 237 -5.38 4.97 -17.74
C VAL A 237 -4.85 6.04 -16.79
N TYR A 238 -5.63 7.10 -16.53
CA TYR A 238 -5.23 8.17 -15.61
C TYR A 238 -5.04 7.66 -14.18
N ASN A 239 -5.95 6.78 -13.72
CA ASN A 239 -5.84 6.17 -12.40
C ASN A 239 -4.59 5.28 -12.28
N ASN A 240 -4.31 4.49 -13.32
CA ASN A 240 -3.09 3.66 -13.34
C ASN A 240 -1.82 4.50 -13.35
N PHE A 241 -1.82 5.60 -14.11
CA PHE A 241 -0.66 6.51 -14.14
C PHE A 241 -0.40 7.12 -12.75
N ASP A 242 -1.44 7.55 -12.02
CA ASP A 242 -1.31 8.03 -10.65
C ASP A 242 -0.72 6.95 -9.72
N ILE A 243 -1.20 5.71 -9.82
CA ILE A 243 -0.69 4.57 -9.04
C ILE A 243 0.78 4.28 -9.38
N ALA A 244 1.13 4.28 -10.67
CA ALA A 244 2.50 4.04 -11.13
C ALA A 244 3.48 5.09 -10.62
N VAL A 245 3.14 6.38 -10.70
CA VAL A 245 3.96 7.46 -10.16
C VAL A 245 4.18 7.32 -8.66
N ARG A 246 3.13 7.05 -7.91
CA ARG A 246 3.22 6.82 -6.45
C ARG A 246 4.08 5.59 -6.12
N MET A 247 4.00 4.52 -6.90
CA MET A 247 4.78 3.31 -6.68
C MET A 247 6.26 3.54 -6.93
N VAL A 248 6.62 4.22 -8.02
CA VAL A 248 8.02 4.58 -8.27
C VAL A 248 8.59 5.35 -7.08
N SER A 249 7.86 6.36 -6.58
CA SER A 249 8.29 7.12 -5.40
C SER A 249 8.45 6.25 -4.14
N ARG A 250 7.65 5.20 -3.99
CA ARG A 250 7.71 4.29 -2.81
C ARG A 250 8.81 3.25 -2.87
N GLN A 251 9.30 2.90 -4.07
CA GLN A 251 10.33 1.88 -4.26
C GLN A 251 11.69 2.46 -4.69
N LEU A 252 11.75 3.75 -4.97
CA LEU A 252 12.95 4.40 -5.48
C LEU A 252 14.13 4.26 -4.52
N ASP A 253 13.89 4.38 -3.23
CA ASP A 253 14.86 4.15 -2.16
C ASP A 253 15.46 2.73 -2.22
N THR A 254 14.60 1.72 -2.32
CA THR A 254 15.01 0.31 -2.40
C THR A 254 15.82 0.04 -3.66
N VAL A 255 15.43 0.63 -4.79
CA VAL A 255 16.15 0.47 -6.06
C VAL A 255 17.54 1.15 -6.02
N ILE A 256 17.60 2.37 -5.50
CA ILE A 256 18.87 3.13 -5.40
C ILE A 256 19.81 2.41 -4.42
N LEU A 257 19.33 2.00 -3.24
CA LEU A 257 20.13 1.24 -2.27
C LEU A 257 20.62 -0.07 -2.85
N GLY A 258 19.74 -0.81 -3.54
CA GLY A 258 20.12 -2.08 -4.17
C GLY A 258 21.22 -1.93 -5.21
N LYS A 259 21.18 -0.85 -6.01
CA LYS A 259 22.22 -0.58 -7.01
C LYS A 259 23.53 -0.09 -6.41
N LEU A 260 23.49 0.77 -5.39
CA LEU A 260 24.68 1.39 -4.84
C LEU A 260 25.38 0.50 -3.78
N TYR A 261 24.63 -0.23 -2.96
CA TYR A 261 25.14 -0.90 -1.76
C TYR A 261 24.78 -2.40 -1.70
N GLY A 262 24.02 -2.89 -2.67
CA GLY A 262 23.69 -4.31 -2.79
C GLY A 262 22.57 -4.79 -1.85
N ALA A 263 22.35 -6.09 -1.86
CA ALA A 263 21.20 -6.72 -1.26
C ALA A 263 21.18 -6.66 0.27
N GLU A 264 22.33 -6.78 0.93
CA GLU A 264 22.41 -6.83 2.39
C GLU A 264 21.88 -5.53 3.02
N ILE A 265 22.33 -4.38 2.53
CA ILE A 265 21.83 -3.07 2.99
C ILE A 265 20.33 -2.89 2.67
N VAL A 266 19.87 -3.40 1.54
CA VAL A 266 18.43 -3.42 1.21
C VAL A 266 17.64 -4.25 2.20
N GLY A 267 18.15 -5.42 2.62
CA GLY A 267 17.52 -6.25 3.63
C GLY A 267 17.38 -5.53 4.98
N ILE A 268 18.46 -4.90 5.45
CA ILE A 268 18.48 -4.11 6.69
C ILE A 268 17.50 -2.92 6.59
N TYR A 269 17.59 -2.16 5.50
CA TYR A 269 16.70 -1.01 5.24
C TYR A 269 15.22 -1.41 5.17
N LYS A 270 14.94 -2.58 4.60
CA LYS A 270 13.55 -3.09 4.52
C LYS A 270 12.95 -3.33 5.90
N ILE A 271 13.72 -3.86 6.85
CA ILE A 271 13.26 -4.01 8.24
C ILE A 271 12.94 -2.63 8.84
N ALA A 272 13.83 -1.66 8.65
CA ALA A 272 13.56 -0.30 9.13
C ALA A 272 12.26 0.27 8.55
N LYS A 273 12.04 0.11 7.26
CA LYS A 273 10.84 0.58 6.57
C LYS A 273 9.57 -0.14 7.02
N GLU A 274 9.62 -1.45 7.30
CA GLU A 274 8.46 -2.22 7.80
C GLU A 274 8.07 -1.77 9.21
N VAL A 275 9.03 -1.61 10.12
CA VAL A 275 8.77 -1.12 11.48
C VAL A 275 8.19 0.30 11.44
N ALA A 276 8.76 1.18 10.61
CA ALA A 276 8.29 2.53 10.41
C ALA A 276 6.84 2.58 9.88
N ASN A 277 6.53 1.75 8.89
CA ASN A 277 5.20 1.66 8.29
C ASN A 277 4.12 1.14 9.26
N LEU A 278 4.47 0.24 10.19
CA LEU A 278 3.53 -0.21 11.21
C LEU A 278 3.02 0.95 12.07
N ILE A 279 3.93 1.84 12.47
CA ILE A 279 3.57 3.01 13.29
C ILE A 279 2.71 3.99 12.47
N ALA A 280 3.10 4.25 11.23
CA ALA A 280 2.32 5.10 10.35
C ALA A 280 0.87 4.60 10.19
N LYS A 281 0.67 3.28 10.06
CA LYS A 281 -0.67 2.66 9.95
C LYS A 281 -1.53 2.81 11.21
N LEU A 282 -0.94 2.98 12.39
CA LEU A 282 -1.70 3.24 13.62
C LEU A 282 -2.42 4.60 13.59
N THR A 283 -2.01 5.50 12.70
CA THR A 283 -2.63 6.83 12.55
C THR A 283 -3.84 6.85 11.62
N ASP A 284 -4.03 5.83 10.78
CA ASP A 284 -5.11 5.77 9.79
C ASP A 284 -6.53 5.93 10.39
N PRO A 285 -6.88 5.29 11.54
CA PRO A 285 -8.21 5.49 12.16
C PRO A 285 -8.44 6.92 12.63
N VAL A 286 -7.39 7.56 13.13
CA VAL A 286 -7.43 8.94 13.61
C VAL A 286 -7.77 9.86 12.44
N TYR A 287 -7.08 9.69 11.31
CA TYR A 287 -7.33 10.43 10.08
C TYR A 287 -8.78 10.29 9.61
N GLN A 288 -9.32 9.07 9.60
CA GLN A 288 -10.69 8.79 9.17
C GLN A 288 -11.75 9.39 10.09
N ALA A 289 -11.48 9.47 11.41
CA ALA A 289 -12.39 10.01 12.39
C ALA A 289 -12.42 11.55 12.38
N ILE A 290 -11.28 12.19 12.12
CA ILE A 290 -11.14 13.67 12.21
C ILE A 290 -11.85 14.39 11.06
N TYR A 291 -11.81 13.86 9.84
CA TYR A 291 -12.33 14.56 8.66
C TYR A 291 -13.81 14.94 8.76
N PRO A 292 -14.75 14.06 9.16
CA PRO A 292 -16.14 14.42 9.32
C PRO A 292 -16.39 15.49 10.39
N GLU A 293 -15.60 15.48 11.46
CA GLU A 293 -15.74 16.46 12.54
C GLU A 293 -15.29 17.85 12.08
N PHE A 294 -14.17 17.95 11.35
CA PHE A 294 -13.77 19.22 10.75
C PHE A 294 -14.81 19.75 9.76
N ALA A 295 -15.31 18.89 8.87
CA ALA A 295 -16.34 19.28 7.91
C ALA A 295 -17.59 19.83 8.62
N LYS A 296 -18.03 19.18 9.72
CA LYS A 296 -19.16 19.61 10.53
C LYS A 296 -18.89 20.94 11.26
N MET A 297 -17.71 21.10 11.87
CA MET A 297 -17.33 22.35 12.55
C MET A 297 -17.31 23.53 11.57
N LEU A 298 -16.70 23.35 10.40
CA LEU A 298 -16.61 24.41 9.40
C LEU A 298 -17.96 24.76 8.79
N ALA A 299 -18.84 23.77 8.53
CA ALA A 299 -20.20 24.01 8.07
C ALA A 299 -21.02 24.82 9.07
N ASN A 300 -20.73 24.71 10.39
CA ASN A 300 -21.36 25.48 11.45
C ASN A 300 -20.62 26.82 11.77
N GLY A 301 -19.66 27.22 10.94
CA GLY A 301 -18.91 28.48 11.16
C GLY A 301 -17.89 28.45 12.30
N LYS A 302 -17.65 27.28 12.92
CA LYS A 302 -16.79 27.10 14.11
C LYS A 302 -15.30 26.95 13.76
N LYS A 303 -14.76 27.87 12.95
CA LYS A 303 -13.36 27.82 12.46
C LYS A 303 -12.33 27.77 13.59
N LEU A 304 -12.56 28.57 14.68
CA LEU A 304 -11.64 28.61 15.82
C LEU A 304 -11.62 27.30 16.60
N GLU A 305 -12.79 26.66 16.79
CA GLU A 305 -12.89 25.36 17.44
C GLU A 305 -12.15 24.28 16.61
N ALA A 306 -12.29 24.30 15.28
CA ALA A 306 -11.58 23.39 14.38
C ALA A 306 -10.04 23.57 14.49
N LYS A 307 -9.55 24.82 14.54
CA LYS A 307 -8.12 25.12 14.78
C LYS A 307 -7.63 24.56 16.11
N GLN A 308 -8.37 24.83 17.19
CA GLN A 308 -8.01 24.35 18.53
C GLN A 308 -8.00 22.82 18.60
N MET A 309 -8.98 22.18 17.96
CA MET A 309 -9.02 20.73 17.84
C MET A 309 -7.80 20.19 17.08
N ALA A 310 -7.43 20.80 15.95
CA ALA A 310 -6.25 20.41 15.18
C ALA A 310 -4.97 20.50 16.03
N ILE A 311 -4.79 21.62 16.76
CA ILE A 311 -3.64 21.82 17.66
C ILE A 311 -3.61 20.75 18.77
N LYS A 312 -4.74 20.48 19.42
CA LYS A 312 -4.82 19.45 20.47
C LYS A 312 -4.46 18.06 19.94
N ILE A 313 -4.98 17.70 18.76
CA ILE A 313 -4.67 16.41 18.12
C ILE A 313 -3.17 16.33 17.81
N SER A 314 -2.58 17.39 17.23
CA SER A 314 -1.14 17.43 16.95
C SER A 314 -0.29 17.31 18.23
N LEU A 315 -0.71 17.97 19.33
CA LEU A 315 0.01 17.87 20.61
C LEU A 315 -0.08 16.48 21.24
N TYR A 316 -1.28 15.86 21.26
CA TYR A 316 -1.44 14.51 21.80
C TYR A 316 -0.71 13.48 20.95
N ALA A 317 -0.82 13.57 19.63
CA ALA A 317 -0.14 12.70 18.70
C ALA A 317 1.39 12.87 18.78
N GLY A 318 1.86 14.12 18.90
CA GLY A 318 3.26 14.44 19.11
C GLY A 318 3.79 13.92 20.45
N GLY A 319 3.05 14.11 21.54
CA GLY A 319 3.40 13.58 22.88
C GLY A 319 3.52 12.04 22.85
N ALA A 320 2.53 11.36 22.29
CA ALA A 320 2.56 9.90 22.11
C ALA A 320 3.74 9.46 21.22
N GLY A 321 4.00 10.19 20.12
CA GLY A 321 5.15 9.94 19.23
C GLY A 321 6.49 10.08 19.93
N LEU A 322 6.68 11.09 20.79
CA LEU A 322 7.89 11.28 21.59
C LEU A 322 8.10 10.16 22.60
N VAL A 323 7.04 9.75 23.30
CA VAL A 323 7.11 8.62 24.24
C VAL A 323 7.50 7.35 23.49
N PHE A 324 6.89 7.09 22.34
CA PHE A 324 7.22 5.93 21.52
C PHE A 324 8.66 5.99 21.01
N TYR A 325 9.12 7.16 20.53
CA TYR A 325 10.50 7.36 20.11
C TYR A 325 11.50 7.07 21.25
N GLY A 326 11.23 7.60 22.45
CA GLY A 326 12.08 7.37 23.62
C GLY A 326 12.12 5.89 24.04
N LEU A 327 10.97 5.21 24.04
CA LEU A 327 10.91 3.79 24.33
C LEU A 327 11.67 2.96 23.28
N PHE A 328 11.52 3.31 22.01
CA PHE A 328 12.26 2.62 20.94
C PHE A 328 13.77 2.93 21.00
N ALA A 329 14.18 4.15 21.35
CA ALA A 329 15.58 4.49 21.54
C ALA A 329 16.23 3.68 22.67
N LEU A 330 15.46 3.29 23.69
CA LEU A 330 15.96 2.48 24.81
C LEU A 330 15.94 0.97 24.53
N LEU A 331 14.92 0.48 23.85
CA LEU A 331 14.65 -0.96 23.72
C LEU A 331 14.76 -1.46 22.27
N GLY A 332 14.91 -0.57 21.30
CA GLY A 332 14.79 -0.90 19.87
C GLY A 332 15.88 -1.82 19.37
N GLU A 333 17.13 -1.62 19.79
CA GLU A 333 18.24 -2.48 19.41
C GLU A 333 18.01 -3.92 19.89
N TRP A 334 17.65 -4.09 21.16
CA TRP A 334 17.29 -5.38 21.72
C TRP A 334 16.10 -6.01 20.98
N ALA A 335 15.05 -5.22 20.71
CA ALA A 335 13.87 -5.70 20.03
C ALA A 335 14.15 -6.14 18.58
N ILE A 336 15.01 -5.41 17.85
CA ILE A 336 15.44 -5.77 16.50
C ILE A 336 16.24 -7.07 16.52
N GLY A 337 17.24 -7.16 17.41
CA GLY A 337 18.05 -8.37 17.54
C GLY A 337 17.22 -9.60 17.87
N LEU A 338 16.24 -9.46 18.78
CA LEU A 338 15.31 -10.53 19.14
C LEU A 338 14.36 -10.91 17.99
N ALA A 339 13.81 -9.91 17.29
CA ALA A 339 12.78 -10.14 16.28
C ALA A 339 13.34 -10.57 14.91
N PHE A 340 14.51 -10.06 14.51
CA PHE A 340 15.04 -10.23 13.15
C PHE A 340 16.45 -10.84 13.10
N GLY A 341 17.14 -10.90 14.22
CA GLY A 341 18.51 -11.41 14.31
C GLY A 341 19.57 -10.31 14.37
N SER A 342 20.78 -10.69 14.82
CA SER A 342 21.90 -9.76 15.06
C SER A 342 22.40 -9.07 13.77
N GLU A 343 22.27 -9.70 12.61
CA GLU A 343 22.65 -9.12 11.30
C GLU A 343 21.83 -7.86 10.95
N PHE A 344 20.67 -7.68 11.57
CA PHE A 344 19.76 -6.56 11.30
C PHE A 344 19.89 -5.41 12.32
N LEU A 345 20.84 -5.46 13.21
CA LEU A 345 21.07 -4.38 14.21
C LEU A 345 21.33 -3.02 13.54
N GLY A 346 21.94 -3.01 12.35
CA GLY A 346 22.10 -1.78 11.57
C GLY A 346 20.77 -1.11 11.16
N ALA A 347 19.64 -1.82 11.25
CA ALA A 347 18.32 -1.20 11.04
C ALA A 347 17.93 -0.24 12.17
N TYR A 348 18.52 -0.36 13.37
CA TYR A 348 18.20 0.46 14.52
C TYR A 348 18.43 1.96 14.24
N ASP A 349 19.61 2.32 13.76
CA ASP A 349 19.95 3.72 13.44
C ASP A 349 19.06 4.26 12.32
N VAL A 350 18.80 3.45 11.31
CA VAL A 350 17.91 3.81 10.21
C VAL A 350 16.50 4.06 10.71
N ILE A 351 15.99 3.24 11.64
CA ILE A 351 14.64 3.40 12.24
C ILE A 351 14.58 4.69 13.06
N LEU A 352 15.59 4.99 13.87
CA LEU A 352 15.61 6.22 14.65
C LEU A 352 15.50 7.46 13.75
N VAL A 353 16.24 7.48 12.65
CA VAL A 353 16.14 8.56 11.66
C VAL A 353 14.78 8.56 10.97
N TYR A 354 14.27 7.40 10.60
CA TYR A 354 12.94 7.27 9.98
C TYR A 354 11.82 7.75 10.88
N PHE A 355 11.94 7.51 12.19
CA PHE A 355 10.94 7.98 13.17
C PHE A 355 10.84 9.49 13.25
N ILE A 356 11.91 10.23 12.95
CA ILE A 356 11.83 11.69 12.83
C ILE A 356 10.86 12.06 11.68
N ALA A 357 10.97 11.40 10.54
CA ALA A 357 10.05 11.60 9.42
C ALA A 357 8.60 11.25 9.80
N ILE A 358 8.41 10.11 10.48
CA ILE A 358 7.09 9.67 10.96
C ILE A 358 6.55 10.64 12.02
N PHE A 359 7.39 11.14 12.91
CA PHE A 359 6.99 12.13 13.91
C PHE A 359 6.43 13.39 13.25
N VAL A 360 7.10 13.90 12.20
CA VAL A 360 6.59 15.02 11.40
C VAL A 360 5.25 14.66 10.75
N ALA A 361 5.10 13.45 10.22
CA ALA A 361 3.84 12.98 9.64
C ALA A 361 2.72 12.91 10.70
N VAL A 362 3.01 12.38 11.88
CA VAL A 362 2.05 12.17 12.99
C VAL A 362 1.52 13.50 13.54
N ILE A 363 2.39 14.48 13.79
CA ILE A 363 1.95 15.82 14.23
C ILE A 363 1.14 16.55 13.16
N SER A 364 1.28 16.15 11.91
CA SER A 364 0.61 16.74 10.76
C SER A 364 -0.72 16.07 10.39
N ILE A 365 -1.13 15.01 11.09
CA ILE A 365 -2.36 14.24 10.81
C ILE A 365 -3.60 15.12 10.58
N PRO A 366 -3.88 16.17 11.38
CA PRO A 366 -5.10 16.95 11.21
C PRO A 366 -5.09 17.88 9.99
N LEU A 367 -3.92 18.16 9.40
CA LEU A 367 -3.80 19.20 8.36
C LEU A 367 -4.51 18.83 7.06
N VAL A 368 -4.37 17.59 6.57
CA VAL A 368 -5.01 17.18 5.31
C VAL A 368 -6.54 17.10 5.42
N PRO A 369 -7.13 16.46 6.47
CA PRO A 369 -8.56 16.50 6.69
C PRO A 369 -9.10 17.93 6.78
N MET A 370 -8.34 18.81 7.41
CA MET A 370 -8.69 20.22 7.54
C MET A 370 -8.71 20.92 6.17
N LEU A 371 -7.66 20.77 5.34
CA LEU A 371 -7.63 21.34 3.99
C LEU A 371 -8.79 20.83 3.12
N PHE A 372 -9.08 19.54 3.18
CA PHE A 372 -10.19 18.94 2.42
C PHE A 372 -11.55 19.51 2.89
N SER A 373 -11.69 19.77 4.19
CA SER A 373 -12.91 20.38 4.74
C SER A 373 -13.07 21.84 4.32
N TYR A 374 -11.98 22.53 3.97
CA TYR A 374 -12.00 23.86 3.33
C TYR A 374 -12.15 23.82 1.81
N GLY A 375 -12.26 22.63 1.19
CA GLY A 375 -12.37 22.49 -0.27
C GLY A 375 -11.04 22.62 -1.02
N LEU A 376 -9.91 22.61 -0.33
CA LEU A 376 -8.55 22.83 -0.88
C LEU A 376 -7.84 21.52 -1.26
N ALA A 377 -8.56 20.59 -1.85
CA ALA A 377 -8.01 19.30 -2.27
C ALA A 377 -6.95 19.44 -3.37
N LYS A 378 -7.13 20.42 -4.27
CA LYS A 378 -6.20 20.71 -5.37
C LYS A 378 -4.85 21.20 -4.84
N GLU A 379 -4.88 22.13 -3.90
CA GLU A 379 -3.70 22.69 -3.24
C GLU A 379 -2.96 21.62 -2.42
N ALA A 380 -3.69 20.78 -1.70
CA ALA A 380 -3.11 19.66 -0.98
C ALA A 380 -2.38 18.68 -1.93
N PHE A 381 -2.96 18.42 -3.12
CA PHE A 381 -2.31 17.61 -4.15
C PHE A 381 -1.02 18.27 -4.67
N TYR A 382 -1.02 19.56 -4.97
CA TYR A 382 0.20 20.26 -5.40
C TYR A 382 1.31 20.23 -4.34
N ASN A 383 0.96 20.42 -3.06
CA ASN A 383 1.92 20.30 -1.97
C ASN A 383 2.54 18.91 -1.91
N GLN A 384 1.74 17.86 -2.13
CA GLN A 384 2.22 16.47 -2.21
C GLN A 384 3.18 16.27 -3.39
N VAL A 385 2.86 16.79 -4.57
CA VAL A 385 3.72 16.70 -5.76
C VAL A 385 5.04 17.41 -5.53
N LEU A 386 5.02 18.63 -5.01
CA LEU A 386 6.25 19.40 -4.73
C LEU A 386 7.15 18.69 -3.71
N ALA A 387 6.58 18.13 -2.64
CA ALA A 387 7.32 17.34 -1.67
C ALA A 387 7.93 16.07 -2.30
N THR A 388 7.18 15.40 -3.19
CA THR A 388 7.69 14.23 -3.92
C THR A 388 8.84 14.60 -4.86
N VAL A 389 8.76 15.74 -5.55
CA VAL A 389 9.85 16.24 -6.39
C VAL A 389 11.08 16.56 -5.54
N ALA A 390 10.92 17.25 -4.41
CA ALA A 390 12.01 17.50 -3.47
C ALA A 390 12.68 16.20 -3.00
N TYR A 391 11.88 15.20 -2.63
CA TYR A 391 12.36 13.86 -2.29
C TYR A 391 13.16 13.23 -3.44
N ALA A 392 12.63 13.25 -4.67
CA ALA A 392 13.27 12.65 -5.82
C ALA A 392 14.63 13.29 -6.17
N ILE A 393 14.78 14.60 -5.91
CA ILE A 393 16.04 15.32 -6.12
C ILE A 393 17.09 14.90 -5.09
N VAL A 394 16.70 14.76 -3.79
CA VAL A 394 17.66 14.55 -2.71
C VAL A 394 17.94 13.07 -2.43
N ILE A 395 17.08 12.14 -2.84
CA ILE A 395 17.21 10.72 -2.49
C ILE A 395 18.52 10.11 -3.00
N TYR A 396 18.89 10.36 -4.24
CA TYR A 396 20.12 9.81 -4.82
C TYR A 396 21.38 10.34 -4.11
N PRO A 397 21.63 11.66 -4.00
CA PRO A 397 22.82 12.15 -3.34
C PRO A 397 22.87 11.79 -1.85
N LEU A 398 21.77 11.85 -1.11
CA LEU A 398 21.75 11.47 0.30
C LEU A 398 22.04 9.97 0.48
N THR A 399 21.44 9.11 -0.35
CA THR A 399 21.73 7.67 -0.31
C THR A 399 23.19 7.39 -0.70
N TYR A 400 23.74 8.10 -1.70
CA TYR A 400 25.12 7.91 -2.13
C TYR A 400 26.14 8.24 -1.05
N TYR A 401 25.92 9.26 -0.20
CA TYR A 401 26.86 9.66 0.84
C TYR A 401 26.59 9.03 2.21
N CYS A 402 25.34 8.67 2.51
CA CYS A 402 24.91 8.22 3.85
C CYS A 402 24.15 6.88 3.83
N GLU A 403 24.26 6.09 2.77
CA GLU A 403 23.65 4.75 2.62
C GLU A 403 22.17 4.70 3.02
N ALA A 404 21.77 3.70 3.80
CA ALA A 404 20.39 3.52 4.28
C ALA A 404 19.88 4.70 5.13
N ILE A 405 20.77 5.33 5.91
CA ILE A 405 20.45 6.53 6.70
C ILE A 405 20.10 7.69 5.77
N GLY A 406 20.84 7.84 4.65
CA GLY A 406 20.56 8.87 3.64
C GLY A 406 19.19 8.73 3.02
N SER A 407 18.75 7.50 2.74
CA SER A 407 17.40 7.22 2.27
C SER A 407 16.33 7.62 3.30
N ALA A 408 16.58 7.37 4.60
CA ALA A 408 15.67 7.80 5.68
C ALA A 408 15.64 9.34 5.83
N ILE A 409 16.80 10.03 5.68
CA ILE A 409 16.87 11.50 5.69
C ILE A 409 16.06 12.09 4.53
N ALA A 410 16.08 11.47 3.35
CA ALA A 410 15.27 11.93 2.22
C ALA A 410 13.76 11.94 2.54
N TYR A 411 13.28 10.98 3.34
CA TYR A 411 11.90 10.99 3.85
C TYR A 411 11.64 12.13 4.84
N ILE A 412 12.63 12.51 5.66
CA ILE A 412 12.51 13.71 6.51
C ILE A 412 12.34 14.94 5.63
N VAL A 413 13.14 15.09 4.57
CA VAL A 413 13.02 16.21 3.62
C VAL A 413 11.63 16.23 3.00
N PHE A 414 11.11 15.07 2.56
CA PHE A 414 9.75 14.96 2.04
C PHE A 414 8.71 15.51 3.01
N TYR A 415 8.68 15.01 4.25
CA TYR A 415 7.67 15.41 5.22
C TYR A 415 7.84 16.85 5.71
N VAL A 416 9.07 17.35 5.82
CA VAL A 416 9.33 18.74 6.21
C VAL A 416 8.87 19.71 5.11
N VAL A 417 9.23 19.46 3.85
CA VAL A 417 8.76 20.27 2.72
C VAL A 417 7.24 20.25 2.64
N TRP A 418 6.66 19.06 2.72
CA TRP A 418 5.21 18.89 2.70
C TRP A 418 4.52 19.64 3.86
N LEU A 419 5.04 19.55 5.08
CA LEU A 419 4.54 20.25 6.25
C LEU A 419 4.62 21.76 6.07
N LEU A 420 5.77 22.29 5.64
CA LEU A 420 5.96 23.74 5.45
C LEU A 420 4.99 24.32 4.42
N LEU A 421 4.83 23.63 3.27
CA LEU A 421 3.86 24.04 2.23
C LEU A 421 2.42 23.99 2.76
N THR A 422 2.07 22.95 3.49
CA THR A 422 0.72 22.76 4.05
C THR A 422 0.43 23.77 5.15
N MET A 423 1.39 24.03 6.05
CA MET A 423 1.27 25.04 7.10
C MET A 423 1.13 26.47 6.52
N LYS A 424 1.90 26.80 5.48
CA LYS A 424 1.76 28.08 4.77
C LYS A 424 0.33 28.27 4.26
N LEU A 425 -0.27 27.23 3.70
CA LEU A 425 -1.65 27.27 3.21
C LEU A 425 -2.65 27.42 4.35
N VAL A 426 -2.51 26.66 5.43
CA VAL A 426 -3.37 26.76 6.62
C VAL A 426 -3.29 28.16 7.24
N ILE A 427 -2.09 28.71 7.41
CA ILE A 427 -1.90 30.07 7.95
C ILE A 427 -2.59 31.11 7.05
N LYS A 428 -2.49 30.97 5.72
CA LYS A 428 -3.16 31.86 4.77
C LYS A 428 -4.68 31.87 4.98
N ILE A 429 -5.32 30.69 5.13
CA ILE A 429 -6.76 30.56 5.39
C ILE A 429 -7.19 31.35 6.65
N TYR A 430 -6.38 31.29 7.71
CA TYR A 430 -6.71 31.98 8.98
C TYR A 430 -6.34 33.46 9.01
N ARG A 431 -5.56 33.97 8.04
CA ARG A 431 -5.26 35.39 7.91
C ARG A 431 -6.26 36.13 7.02
N GLU A 432 -6.81 35.45 6.02
CA GLU A 432 -7.72 36.05 5.03
C GLU A 432 -9.21 35.94 5.44
N ASN A 433 -9.53 35.29 6.56
CA ASN A 433 -10.85 35.10 7.13
C ASN A 433 -10.92 35.52 8.62
#